data_4df14ff009803d9311c8949e323086b7
#
_entry.id   4df14ff009803d9311c8949e323086b7
#
_cell.length_a   1.000
_cell.length_b   1.000
_cell.length_c   1.000
_cell.angle_alpha   90.00
_cell.angle_beta   90.00
_cell.angle_gamma   90.00
#
_symmetry.space_group_name_H-M   'P 1'
#
loop_
_entity.id
_entity.type
_entity.pdbx_description
1 polymer ?
#
loop_
_entity_poly.entity_id
_entity_poly.type
_entity_poly.pdbx_seq_one_letter_code
_entity_poly.pdbx_strand_id
1 'polypeptide(L)'
;VEIPASWTFETPDVATGFDNHVREQLPWYDLATAAITHIARHYIPKGGLVYDIGCATGNIGRSLEATLKAREARLVGIDPSDEMRKIYNAPGIFVCSPAESYEYEPFDLGISFLTLMFVEPSKRRDY
;
A
#
# COMPACT_ATOMS: atom_id res chain seq x y z
N VAL A 1 -1.33 20.64 0.99
CA VAL A 1 -1.79 20.17 -0.32
C VAL A 1 -3.29 20.45 -0.46
N GLU A 2 -3.64 21.12 -1.53
CA GLU A 2 -5.03 21.38 -1.86
C GLU A 2 -5.63 20.18 -2.56
N ILE A 3 -6.85 19.79 -2.17
CA ILE A 3 -7.52 18.64 -2.78
C ILE A 3 -8.42 19.12 -3.92
N PRO A 4 -8.17 18.72 -5.17
CA PRO A 4 -9.05 19.10 -6.27
C PRO A 4 -10.44 18.47 -6.13
N ALA A 5 -11.44 19.07 -6.79
CA ALA A 5 -12.82 18.58 -6.75
C ALA A 5 -12.96 17.14 -7.24
N SER A 6 -12.10 16.72 -8.16
CA SER A 6 -12.06 15.34 -8.69
C SER A 6 -10.81 14.63 -8.18
N TRP A 7 -10.68 14.54 -6.86
CA TRP A 7 -9.50 13.96 -6.23
C TRP A 7 -9.37 12.48 -6.55
N THR A 8 -8.22 12.09 -7.11
CA THR A 8 -7.86 10.70 -7.36
C THR A 8 -6.34 10.55 -7.23
N PHE A 9 -5.85 9.34 -7.08
CA PHE A 9 -4.41 9.07 -7.07
C PHE A 9 -3.77 9.24 -8.45
N GLU A 10 -4.57 9.39 -9.50
CA GLU A 10 -4.07 9.67 -10.84
C GLU A 10 -3.70 11.14 -11.05
N THR A 11 -4.12 12.02 -10.15
CA THR A 11 -3.78 13.44 -10.21
C THR A 11 -2.34 13.62 -9.71
N PRO A 12 -1.39 14.11 -10.55
CA PRO A 12 0.03 14.18 -10.18
C PRO A 12 0.30 14.94 -8.86
N ASP A 13 -0.38 16.05 -8.63
CA ASP A 13 -0.19 16.84 -7.41
C ASP A 13 -0.64 16.06 -6.16
N VAL A 14 -1.67 15.24 -6.28
CA VAL A 14 -2.13 14.38 -5.19
C VAL A 14 -1.11 13.28 -4.93
N ALA A 15 -0.59 12.65 -5.99
CA ALA A 15 0.39 11.58 -5.86
C ALA A 15 1.67 12.07 -5.18
N THR A 16 2.22 13.21 -5.63
CA THR A 16 3.47 13.76 -5.06
C THR A 16 3.29 14.30 -3.66
N GLY A 17 2.10 14.81 -3.32
CA GLY A 17 1.78 15.33 -2.00
C GLY A 17 1.10 14.31 -1.08
N PHE A 18 0.97 13.06 -1.52
CA PHE A 18 0.17 12.05 -0.83
C PHE A 18 0.54 11.87 0.64
N ASP A 19 1.81 11.66 0.93
CA ASP A 19 2.25 11.38 2.30
C ASP A 19 1.95 12.53 3.25
N ASN A 20 2.20 13.76 2.81
CA ASN A 20 1.91 14.95 3.61
C ASN A 20 0.40 15.13 3.78
N HIS A 21 -0.35 14.97 2.69
CA HIS A 21 -1.80 15.12 2.73
C HIS A 21 -2.46 14.11 3.68
N VAL A 22 -2.04 12.84 3.60
CA VAL A 22 -2.57 11.79 4.48
C VAL A 22 -2.29 12.12 5.95
N ARG A 23 -1.09 12.58 6.27
CA ARG A 23 -0.73 12.93 7.64
C ARG A 23 -1.51 14.14 8.16
N GLU A 24 -1.79 15.12 7.29
CA GLU A 24 -2.62 16.29 7.66
C GLU A 24 -4.07 15.90 7.95
N GLN A 25 -4.65 15.03 7.12
CA GLN A 25 -6.05 14.61 7.26
C GLN A 25 -6.24 13.54 8.32
N LEU A 26 -5.23 12.71 8.52
CA LEU A 26 -5.27 11.57 9.44
C LEU A 26 -4.07 11.64 10.39
N PRO A 27 -4.16 12.44 11.47
CA PRO A 27 -3.04 12.59 12.41
C PRO A 27 -2.55 11.29 13.03
N TRP A 28 -3.42 10.28 13.06
CA TRP A 28 -3.12 8.95 13.60
C TRP A 28 -2.44 8.02 12.58
N TYR A 29 -2.18 8.50 11.36
CA TYR A 29 -1.71 7.65 10.25
C TYR A 29 -0.38 6.95 10.58
N ASP A 30 0.60 7.69 11.08
CA ASP A 30 1.91 7.10 11.40
C ASP A 30 1.80 6.08 12.53
N LEU A 31 0.97 6.37 13.53
CA LEU A 31 0.73 5.44 14.65
C LEU A 31 0.04 4.16 14.15
N ALA A 32 -0.97 4.30 13.30
CA ALA A 32 -1.67 3.15 12.72
C ALA A 32 -0.73 2.32 11.85
N THR A 33 0.10 2.95 11.04
CA THR A 33 1.11 2.27 10.23
C THR A 33 2.07 1.46 11.09
N ALA A 34 2.55 2.05 12.19
CA ALA A 34 3.43 1.37 13.12
C ALA A 34 2.73 0.17 13.78
N ALA A 35 1.46 0.31 14.16
CA ALA A 35 0.70 -0.77 14.77
C ALA A 35 0.49 -1.93 13.78
N ILE A 36 0.13 -1.62 12.53
CA ILE A 36 -0.05 -2.62 11.48
C ILE A 36 1.26 -3.37 11.24
N THR A 37 2.36 -2.66 11.15
CA THR A 37 3.68 -3.24 10.97
C THR A 37 4.05 -4.17 12.12
N HIS A 38 3.78 -3.75 13.34
CA HIS A 38 4.05 -4.55 14.52
C HIS A 38 3.27 -5.88 14.52
N ILE A 39 1.99 -5.82 14.16
CA ILE A 39 1.16 -7.02 14.06
C ILE A 39 1.62 -7.90 12.89
N ALA A 40 1.87 -7.29 11.74
CA ALA A 40 2.24 -7.99 10.51
C ALA A 40 3.49 -8.86 10.69
N ARG A 41 4.46 -8.41 11.48
CA ARG A 41 5.69 -9.17 11.75
C ARG A 41 5.44 -10.58 12.26
N HIS A 42 4.33 -10.80 12.94
CA HIS A 42 3.99 -12.11 13.50
C HIS A 42 3.44 -13.09 12.46
N TYR A 43 3.11 -12.60 11.26
CA TYR A 43 2.46 -13.40 10.22
C TYR A 43 3.32 -13.59 8.97
N ILE A 44 4.57 -13.14 8.99
CA ILE A 44 5.48 -13.26 7.85
C ILE A 44 6.48 -14.37 8.10
N PRO A 45 6.31 -15.55 7.50
CA PRO A 45 7.26 -16.65 7.69
C PRO A 45 8.52 -16.42 6.84
N LYS A 46 9.55 -17.20 7.12
CA LYS A 46 10.77 -17.20 6.30
C LYS A 46 10.41 -17.59 4.86
N GLY A 47 10.88 -16.80 3.91
CA GLY A 47 10.59 -17.00 2.49
C GLY A 47 9.16 -16.69 2.10
N GLY A 48 8.40 -16.02 2.96
CA GLY A 48 6.98 -15.71 2.73
C GLY A 48 6.73 -14.69 1.64
N LEU A 49 5.47 -14.59 1.23
CA LEU A 49 5.00 -13.61 0.27
C LEU A 49 3.99 -12.69 0.93
N VAL A 50 4.23 -11.39 0.83
CA VAL A 50 3.38 -10.35 1.39
C VAL A 50 2.86 -9.46 0.26
N TYR A 51 1.56 -9.20 0.26
CA TYR A 51 0.95 -8.20 -0.62
C TYR A 51 0.59 -6.96 0.17
N ASP A 52 1.00 -5.80 -0.34
CA ASP A 52 0.58 -4.49 0.15
C ASP A 52 -0.41 -3.93 -0.86
N ILE A 53 -1.69 -4.07 -0.58
CA ILE A 53 -2.77 -3.74 -1.50
C ILE A 53 -3.16 -2.28 -1.32
N GLY A 54 -3.05 -1.49 -2.40
CA GLY A 54 -3.17 -0.05 -2.32
C GLY A 54 -1.92 0.56 -1.68
N CYS A 55 -0.75 0.16 -2.16
CA CYS A 55 0.52 0.45 -1.50
C CYS A 55 0.95 1.92 -1.56
N ALA A 56 0.38 2.70 -2.48
CA ALA A 56 0.72 4.13 -2.65
C ALA A 56 2.25 4.33 -2.76
N THR A 57 2.84 5.15 -1.92
CA THR A 57 4.28 5.43 -1.95
C THR A 57 5.14 4.36 -1.28
N GLY A 58 4.52 3.37 -0.63
CA GLY A 58 5.23 2.27 0.00
C GLY A 58 5.48 2.43 1.50
N ASN A 59 4.64 3.18 2.21
CA ASN A 59 4.82 3.40 3.66
C ASN A 59 4.86 2.10 4.45
N ILE A 60 3.97 1.16 4.16
CA ILE A 60 3.93 -0.15 4.84
C ILE A 60 5.20 -0.94 4.50
N GLY A 61 5.59 -0.98 3.23
CA GLY A 61 6.78 -1.70 2.80
C GLY A 61 8.05 -1.17 3.44
N ARG A 62 8.20 0.15 3.54
CA ARG A 62 9.33 0.77 4.23
C ARG A 62 9.38 0.37 5.70
N SER A 63 8.23 0.36 6.36
CA SER A 63 8.13 -0.04 7.77
C SER A 63 8.46 -1.51 7.99
N LEU A 64 8.21 -2.36 6.99
CA LEU A 64 8.48 -3.79 7.06
C LEU A 64 9.86 -4.19 6.56
N GLU A 65 10.66 -3.27 6.04
CA GLU A 65 11.92 -3.58 5.36
C GLU A 65 12.83 -4.51 6.18
N ALA A 66 13.07 -4.18 7.44
CA ALA A 66 13.94 -4.99 8.29
C ALA A 66 13.41 -6.41 8.49
N THR A 67 12.11 -6.55 8.68
CA THR A 67 11.45 -7.85 8.85
C THR A 67 11.53 -8.68 7.58
N LEU A 68 11.22 -8.08 6.44
CA LEU A 68 11.29 -8.75 5.14
C LEU A 68 12.70 -9.27 4.87
N LYS A 69 13.70 -8.43 5.12
CA LYS A 69 15.09 -8.78 4.91
C LYS A 69 15.53 -9.92 5.85
N ALA A 70 15.19 -9.82 7.11
CA ALA A 70 15.57 -10.83 8.11
C ALA A 70 14.96 -12.21 7.83
N ARG A 71 13.78 -12.23 7.23
CA ARG A 71 13.05 -13.47 6.93
C ARG A 71 13.13 -13.89 5.47
N GLU A 72 13.92 -13.17 4.67
CA GLU A 72 14.05 -13.45 3.24
C GLU A 72 12.67 -13.51 2.55
N ALA A 73 11.74 -12.67 2.99
CA ALA A 73 10.39 -12.62 2.47
C ALA A 73 10.29 -11.65 1.30
N ARG A 74 9.30 -11.88 0.43
CA ARG A 74 9.05 -11.04 -0.74
C ARG A 74 7.86 -10.12 -0.47
N LEU A 75 7.94 -8.90 -0.99
CA LEU A 75 6.84 -7.93 -0.93
C LEU A 75 6.43 -7.54 -2.33
N VAL A 76 5.13 -7.54 -2.58
CA VAL A 76 4.54 -7.02 -3.82
C VAL A 76 3.54 -5.94 -3.45
N GLY A 77 3.83 -4.70 -3.85
CA GLY A 77 2.92 -3.59 -3.69
C GLY A 77 2.04 -3.44 -4.92
N ILE A 78 0.74 -3.29 -4.71
CA ILE A 78 -0.23 -3.18 -5.79
C ILE A 78 -0.97 -1.85 -5.66
N ASP A 79 -0.99 -1.09 -6.75
CA ASP A 79 -1.70 0.19 -6.78
C ASP A 79 -2.05 0.52 -8.24
N PRO A 80 -3.26 1.02 -8.52
CA PRO A 80 -3.63 1.34 -9.90
C PRO A 80 -3.00 2.62 -10.44
N SER A 81 -2.40 3.44 -9.59
CA SER A 81 -1.88 4.75 -9.97
C SER A 81 -0.50 4.66 -10.60
N ASP A 82 -0.38 5.08 -11.86
CA ASP A 82 0.92 5.20 -12.53
C ASP A 82 1.78 6.28 -11.89
N GLU A 83 1.16 7.32 -11.35
CA GLU A 83 1.88 8.38 -10.63
C GLU A 83 2.51 7.85 -9.33
N MET A 84 1.81 6.96 -8.63
CA MET A 84 2.38 6.30 -7.44
C MET A 84 3.54 5.39 -7.82
N ARG A 85 3.46 4.69 -8.96
CA ARG A 85 4.54 3.86 -9.45
C ARG A 85 5.84 4.65 -9.60
N LYS A 86 5.74 5.89 -10.07
CA LYS A 86 6.92 6.75 -10.29
C LYS A 86 7.61 7.16 -8.99
N ILE A 87 6.88 7.21 -7.89
CA ILE A 87 7.41 7.68 -6.61
C ILE A 87 7.46 6.60 -5.55
N TYR A 88 7.07 5.38 -5.89
CA TYR A 88 7.14 4.25 -4.97
C TYR A 88 8.59 4.03 -4.51
N ASN A 89 8.78 3.99 -3.20
CA ASN A 89 10.10 3.86 -2.61
C ASN A 89 10.02 2.91 -1.40
N ALA A 90 10.01 1.62 -1.70
CA ALA A 90 9.98 0.57 -0.68
C ALA A 90 10.65 -0.69 -1.25
N PRO A 91 11.00 -1.65 -0.39
CA PRO A 91 11.52 -2.92 -0.89
C PRO A 91 10.48 -3.68 -1.66
N GLY A 92 10.92 -4.59 -2.53
CA GLY A 92 10.02 -5.44 -3.30
C GLY A 92 9.68 -4.90 -4.66
N ILE A 93 8.53 -5.33 -5.17
CA ILE A 93 8.08 -5.05 -6.53
C ILE A 93 6.80 -4.23 -6.48
N PHE A 94 6.71 -3.22 -7.34
CA PHE A 94 5.47 -2.46 -7.55
C PHE A 94 4.74 -3.00 -8.77
N VAL A 95 3.45 -3.28 -8.63
CA VAL A 95 2.59 -3.67 -9.75
C VAL A 95 1.50 -2.61 -9.92
N CYS A 96 1.45 -2.00 -11.09
CA CYS A 96 0.43 -1.02 -11.43
C CYS A 96 -0.82 -1.76 -11.91
N SER A 97 -1.76 -1.99 -11.01
CA SER A 97 -3.00 -2.72 -11.30
C SER A 97 -4.06 -2.39 -10.27
N PRO A 98 -5.35 -2.35 -10.67
CA PRO A 98 -6.44 -2.36 -9.70
C PRO A 98 -6.37 -3.64 -8.88
N ALA A 99 -6.62 -3.52 -7.58
CA ALA A 99 -6.54 -4.67 -6.68
C ALA A 99 -7.52 -5.78 -7.06
N GLU A 100 -8.71 -5.41 -7.49
CA GLU A 100 -9.77 -6.35 -7.87
C GLU A 100 -9.51 -7.08 -9.19
N SER A 101 -8.55 -6.61 -9.97
CA SER A 101 -8.21 -7.21 -11.28
C SER A 101 -6.91 -8.01 -11.26
N TYR A 102 -6.15 -7.93 -10.18
CA TYR A 102 -4.86 -8.62 -10.09
C TYR A 102 -5.05 -10.10 -9.78
N GLU A 103 -4.25 -10.94 -10.41
CA GLU A 103 -4.24 -12.39 -10.12
C GLU A 103 -3.21 -12.69 -9.04
N TYR A 104 -3.68 -12.88 -7.81
CA TYR A 104 -2.81 -13.14 -6.67
C TYR A 104 -2.28 -14.56 -6.67
N GLU A 105 -0.98 -14.70 -6.39
CA GLU A 105 -0.42 -15.99 -6.04
C GLU A 105 -0.82 -16.35 -4.61
N PRO A 106 -0.71 -17.62 -4.21
CA PRO A 106 -0.86 -17.96 -2.79
C PRO A 106 0.13 -17.16 -1.95
N PHE A 107 -0.36 -16.52 -0.90
CA PHE A 107 0.44 -15.61 -0.09
C PHE A 107 0.24 -15.87 1.40
N ASP A 108 1.15 -15.36 2.21
CA ASP A 108 1.14 -15.54 3.66
C ASP A 108 0.44 -14.39 4.38
N LEU A 109 0.52 -13.20 3.82
CA LEU A 109 -0.07 -12.01 4.41
C LEU A 109 -0.49 -11.02 3.33
N GLY A 110 -1.71 -10.52 3.45
CA GLY A 110 -2.20 -9.40 2.66
C GLY A 110 -2.53 -8.23 3.57
N ILE A 111 -2.02 -7.06 3.24
CA ILE A 111 -2.30 -5.83 3.98
C ILE A 111 -3.07 -4.89 3.09
N SER A 112 -4.23 -4.44 3.56
CA SER A 112 -5.04 -3.45 2.87
C SER A 112 -5.39 -2.35 3.87
N PHE A 113 -4.70 -1.22 3.75
CA PHE A 113 -4.84 -0.12 4.68
C PHE A 113 -5.39 1.11 3.98
N LEU A 114 -6.61 1.51 4.35
CA LEU A 114 -7.30 2.68 3.79
C LEU A 114 -7.53 2.58 2.27
N THR A 115 -7.63 1.38 1.73
CA THR A 115 -7.71 1.15 0.29
C THR A 115 -9.14 1.11 -0.24
N LEU A 116 -10.06 0.46 0.48
CA LEU A 116 -11.42 0.25 0.00
C LEU A 116 -12.17 1.54 -0.30
N MET A 117 -11.81 2.64 0.36
CA MET A 117 -12.44 3.94 0.12
C MET A 117 -12.21 4.45 -1.31
N PHE A 118 -11.20 3.90 -2.02
CA PHE A 118 -10.86 4.29 -3.40
C PHE A 118 -11.31 3.25 -4.43
N VAL A 119 -11.94 2.15 -3.99
CA VAL A 119 -12.50 1.14 -4.87
C VAL A 119 -13.97 1.46 -5.10
N GLU A 120 -14.42 1.41 -6.36
CA GLU A 120 -15.83 1.64 -6.68
C GLU A 120 -16.72 0.71 -5.84
N PRO A 121 -17.82 1.22 -5.26
CA PRO A 121 -18.69 0.40 -4.41
C PRO A 121 -19.16 -0.90 -5.06
N SER A 122 -19.43 -0.87 -6.38
CA SER A 122 -19.85 -2.05 -7.14
C SER A 122 -18.78 -3.13 -7.24
N LYS A 123 -17.50 -2.77 -7.04
CA LYS A 123 -16.36 -3.67 -7.16
C LYS A 123 -15.76 -4.11 -5.83
N ARG A 124 -16.25 -3.56 -4.72
CA ARG A 124 -15.70 -3.87 -3.40
C ARG A 124 -15.84 -5.34 -3.01
N ARG A 125 -16.82 -6.00 -3.60
CA ARG A 125 -17.06 -7.42 -3.39
C ARG A 125 -15.97 -8.29 -4.00
N ASP A 126 -15.36 -7.83 -5.08
CA ASP A 126 -14.31 -8.54 -5.82
C ASP A 126 -12.91 -8.28 -5.24
N TYR A 127 -12.83 -7.36 -4.31
CA TYR A 127 -11.59 -6.98 -3.63
C TYR A 127 -11.13 -8.07 -2.60
#